data_2ea93c87ed30d88761b8c65344e5c4a2
#
_entry.id   2ea93c87ed30d88761b8c65344e5c4a2
#
_cell.length_a   1.000
_cell.length_b   1.000
_cell.length_c   1.000
_cell.angle_alpha   90.00
_cell.angle_beta   90.00
_cell.angle_gamma   90.00
#
_symmetry.space_group_name_H-M   'P 1'
#
loop_
_entity.id
_entity.type
_entity.pdbx_description
1 polymer ?
#
loop_
_entity_poly.entity_id
_entity_poly.type
_entity_poly.pdbx_seq_one_letter_code
_entity_poly.pdbx_strand_id
1 'polypeptide(L)'
;GFSMEAPEDSALSGVTGQDGISIAINTNLAASLIVHDTDGIPTGVTAGHGSAGALVMDDFQINTGGNNITLDIDAGDSAVGGTAPVLNVEVGIPNATVITLGSVDIANSNREGAAGDPWGVDATNRVNDVLNLGSITLGATTLNIQLANEPQGDMIALNTTITNGVSISNFALNDAGG
;
A
#
# COMPACT_ATOMS: atom_id res chain seq x y z
N GLY A 1 -13.16 3.71 8.92
CA GLY A 1 -14.12 3.93 7.86
C GLY A 1 -14.07 5.34 7.34
N PHE A 2 -14.10 5.46 6.05
CA PHE A 2 -14.27 6.76 5.43
C PHE A 2 -15.73 7.14 5.49
N SER A 3 -16.10 8.20 6.22
CA SER A 3 -17.34 8.88 5.97
C SER A 3 -17.06 10.04 5.02
N MET A 4 -17.43 9.87 3.77
CA MET A 4 -17.57 11.00 2.87
C MET A 4 -18.96 11.59 3.13
N GLU A 5 -19.00 12.74 3.80
CA GLU A 5 -20.22 13.52 3.79
C GLU A 5 -20.42 14.07 2.37
N ALA A 6 -21.61 13.89 1.83
CA ALA A 6 -21.95 14.51 0.56
C ALA A 6 -21.88 16.03 0.74
N PRO A 7 -21.08 16.76 -0.06
CA PRO A 7 -21.06 18.22 0.01
C PRO A 7 -22.43 18.77 -0.34
N GLU A 8 -22.82 19.88 0.29
CA GLU A 8 -24.05 20.57 -0.07
C GLU A 8 -24.03 21.03 -1.52
N ASP A 9 -25.20 21.15 -2.16
CA ASP A 9 -25.35 21.55 -3.58
C ASP A 9 -24.58 22.84 -3.93
N SER A 10 -24.47 23.76 -2.99
CA SER A 10 -23.69 24.99 -3.19
C SER A 10 -22.20 24.76 -3.27
N ALA A 11 -21.68 23.76 -2.57
CA ALA A 11 -20.27 23.34 -2.66
C ALA A 11 -20.01 22.57 -3.96
N LEU A 12 -20.95 21.75 -4.41
CA LEU A 12 -20.88 21.04 -5.69
C LEU A 12 -20.94 21.98 -6.90
N SER A 13 -21.70 23.07 -6.82
CA SER A 13 -21.77 24.05 -7.91
C SER A 13 -20.50 24.89 -8.06
N GLY A 14 -19.65 24.97 -7.01
CA GLY A 14 -18.32 25.58 -7.07
C GLY A 14 -17.25 24.65 -7.62
N VAL A 15 -17.51 23.35 -7.65
CA VAL A 15 -16.64 22.34 -8.27
C VAL A 15 -17.09 22.15 -9.71
N THR A 16 -16.75 23.10 -10.57
CA THR A 16 -16.95 22.93 -12.00
C THR A 16 -15.86 22.00 -12.50
N GLY A 17 -16.20 21.11 -13.43
CA GLY A 17 -15.32 20.07 -13.96
C GLY A 17 -14.03 20.53 -14.67
N GLN A 18 -13.64 21.79 -14.49
CA GLN A 18 -12.37 22.32 -14.99
C GLN A 18 -11.21 22.16 -14.01
N ASP A 19 -11.50 22.02 -12.71
CA ASP A 19 -10.48 22.05 -11.67
C ASP A 19 -10.21 20.67 -11.05
N GLY A 20 -10.88 19.62 -11.54
CA GLY A 20 -10.71 18.27 -11.02
C GLY A 20 -11.33 18.07 -9.62
N ILE A 21 -10.94 17.00 -8.96
CA ILE A 21 -11.39 16.65 -7.61
C ILE A 21 -10.16 16.56 -6.72
N SER A 22 -10.16 17.34 -5.63
CA SER A 22 -9.13 17.26 -4.60
C SER A 22 -9.68 16.65 -3.32
N ILE A 23 -9.01 15.63 -2.80
CA ILE A 23 -9.36 14.94 -1.57
C ILE A 23 -8.17 15.01 -0.62
N ALA A 24 -8.41 15.44 0.62
CA ALA A 24 -7.43 15.42 1.69
C ALA A 24 -7.81 14.35 2.72
N ILE A 25 -6.86 13.47 3.04
CA ILE A 25 -7.08 12.38 3.99
C ILE A 25 -6.11 12.57 5.15
N ASN A 26 -6.66 12.77 6.34
CA ASN A 26 -5.89 12.83 7.57
C ASN A 26 -6.25 11.62 8.43
N THR A 27 -5.45 10.58 8.32
CA THR A 27 -5.63 9.38 9.12
C THR A 27 -4.30 8.68 9.32
N ASN A 28 -4.13 8.07 10.49
CA ASN A 28 -3.09 7.09 10.72
C ASN A 28 -3.67 5.70 10.45
N LEU A 29 -2.95 4.92 9.67
CA LEU A 29 -3.30 3.53 9.40
C LEU A 29 -2.50 2.64 10.33
N ALA A 30 -3.16 1.67 10.96
CA ALA A 30 -2.55 0.53 11.61
C ALA A 30 -3.25 -0.74 11.13
N ALA A 31 -2.49 -1.73 10.71
CA ALA A 31 -3.03 -2.94 10.12
C ALA A 31 -2.11 -4.14 10.36
N SER A 32 -2.69 -5.33 10.30
CA SER A 32 -1.95 -6.57 10.14
C SER A 32 -2.02 -7.01 8.68
N LEU A 33 -0.87 -7.35 8.12
CA LEU A 33 -0.75 -7.87 6.76
C LEU A 33 -0.38 -9.34 6.83
N ILE A 34 -1.13 -10.18 6.13
CA ILE A 34 -0.86 -11.60 6.02
C ILE A 34 -0.74 -11.96 4.55
N VAL A 35 0.40 -12.53 4.18
CA VAL A 35 0.65 -13.04 2.82
C VAL A 35 0.69 -14.54 2.88
N HIS A 36 -0.31 -15.19 2.28
CA HIS A 36 -0.41 -16.65 2.24
C HIS A 36 0.33 -17.22 1.04
N ASP A 37 1.18 -18.21 1.30
CA ASP A 37 1.63 -19.16 0.29
C ASP A 37 0.63 -20.30 0.27
N THR A 38 0.14 -20.66 -0.89
CA THR A 38 -0.98 -21.60 -1.02
C THR A 38 -0.60 -23.03 -1.30
N ASP A 39 0.64 -23.27 -1.70
CA ASP A 39 1.14 -24.58 -2.11
C ASP A 39 2.37 -25.08 -1.32
N GLY A 40 2.88 -24.23 -0.43
CA GLY A 40 4.04 -24.58 0.38
C GLY A 40 5.35 -24.65 -0.41
N ILE A 41 6.40 -25.16 0.21
CA ILE A 41 7.72 -25.29 -0.42
C ILE A 41 7.76 -26.57 -1.26
N PRO A 42 8.10 -26.48 -2.56
CA PRO A 42 8.19 -27.66 -3.41
C PRO A 42 9.17 -28.71 -2.87
N THR A 43 8.82 -29.97 -2.98
CA THR A 43 9.61 -31.10 -2.47
C THR A 43 11.02 -31.25 -3.06
N GLY A 44 11.31 -30.56 -4.15
CA GLY A 44 12.64 -30.48 -4.76
C GLY A 44 13.60 -29.49 -4.14
N VAL A 45 13.11 -28.64 -3.24
CA VAL A 45 13.89 -27.62 -2.53
C VAL A 45 14.02 -28.06 -1.07
N THR A 46 15.21 -28.38 -0.64
CA THR A 46 15.59 -28.70 0.75
C THR A 46 14.46 -29.25 1.65
N ALA A 47 14.28 -30.56 1.72
CA ALA A 47 13.30 -31.26 2.58
C ALA A 47 11.89 -30.62 2.54
N GLY A 48 11.33 -30.46 1.37
CA GLY A 48 10.11 -29.75 1.06
C GLY A 48 9.00 -29.86 2.11
N HIS A 49 8.44 -28.73 2.44
CA HIS A 49 7.32 -28.60 3.37
C HIS A 49 6.05 -28.33 2.56
N GLY A 50 5.27 -29.39 2.33
CA GLY A 50 4.08 -29.31 1.47
C GLY A 50 2.87 -28.60 2.08
N SER A 51 2.98 -28.12 3.32
CA SER A 51 1.89 -27.37 3.94
C SER A 51 2.02 -25.89 3.66
N ALA A 52 0.90 -25.26 3.40
CA ALA A 52 0.83 -23.81 3.16
C ALA A 52 1.36 -23.00 4.36
N GLY A 53 2.16 -22.02 4.07
CA GLY A 53 2.72 -21.09 5.05
C GLY A 53 2.16 -19.67 4.89
N ALA A 54 2.52 -18.81 5.80
CA ALA A 54 2.18 -17.40 5.72
C ALA A 54 3.27 -16.52 6.33
N LEU A 55 3.44 -15.34 5.73
CA LEU A 55 4.18 -14.23 6.32
C LEU A 55 3.18 -13.33 7.03
N VAL A 56 3.50 -12.93 8.25
CA VAL A 56 2.62 -12.07 9.06
C VAL A 56 3.39 -10.84 9.49
N MET A 57 2.83 -9.67 9.19
CA MET A 57 3.30 -8.36 9.68
C MET A 57 2.18 -7.74 10.51
N ASP A 58 2.30 -7.78 11.84
CA ASP A 58 1.25 -7.28 12.74
C ASP A 58 1.34 -5.78 13.01
N ASP A 59 2.52 -5.18 12.83
CA ASP A 59 2.80 -3.81 13.23
C ASP A 59 2.88 -2.84 12.03
N PHE A 60 2.20 -3.15 10.94
CA PHE A 60 2.18 -2.24 9.80
C PHE A 60 1.43 -0.95 10.16
N GLN A 61 2.11 0.18 10.02
CA GLN A 61 1.54 1.49 10.32
C GLN A 61 1.98 2.52 9.30
N ILE A 62 1.09 3.47 9.01
CA ILE A 62 1.41 4.69 8.29
C ILE A 62 1.03 5.87 9.17
N ASN A 63 2.02 6.68 9.51
CA ASN A 63 1.85 7.87 10.35
C ASN A 63 2.31 9.11 9.59
N THR A 64 1.39 10.00 9.31
CA THR A 64 1.64 11.25 8.58
C THR A 64 1.97 12.43 9.49
N GLY A 65 2.05 12.19 10.80
CA GLY A 65 2.31 13.27 11.77
C GLY A 65 1.20 14.31 11.86
N GLY A 66 -0.05 13.91 11.55
CA GLY A 66 -1.19 14.83 11.55
C GLY A 66 -1.35 15.65 10.26
N ASN A 67 -0.50 15.45 9.28
CA ASN A 67 -0.63 16.10 7.98
C ASN A 67 -1.48 15.26 7.00
N ASN A 68 -1.99 15.91 5.97
CA ASN A 68 -2.87 15.25 5.02
C ASN A 68 -2.09 14.51 3.93
N ILE A 69 -2.55 13.31 3.59
CA ILE A 69 -2.33 12.73 2.28
C ILE A 69 -3.32 13.38 1.32
N THR A 70 -2.87 13.82 0.16
CA THR A 70 -3.70 14.46 -0.85
C THR A 70 -3.87 13.59 -2.07
N LEU A 71 -5.06 13.61 -2.63
CA LEU A 71 -5.40 12.98 -3.91
C LEU A 71 -6.00 14.07 -4.79
N ASP A 72 -5.33 14.37 -5.90
CA ASP A 72 -5.84 15.28 -6.92
C ASP A 72 -6.15 14.45 -8.18
N ILE A 73 -7.40 14.49 -8.59
CA ILE A 73 -7.91 13.68 -9.70
C ILE A 73 -8.36 14.62 -10.82
N ASP A 74 -7.68 14.56 -11.94
CA ASP A 74 -7.97 15.35 -13.12
C ASP A 74 -8.26 14.46 -14.32
N ALA A 75 -9.17 14.90 -15.15
CA ALA A 75 -9.44 14.29 -16.43
C ALA A 75 -9.16 15.31 -17.55
N GLY A 76 -8.52 14.87 -18.60
CA GLY A 76 -8.15 15.74 -19.70
C GLY A 76 -7.90 14.97 -20.99
N ASP A 77 -7.42 15.68 -21.99
CA ASP A 77 -7.00 15.10 -23.26
C ASP A 77 -5.51 14.78 -23.23
N SER A 78 -5.11 13.76 -23.98
CA SER A 78 -3.69 13.44 -24.11
C SER A 78 -2.94 14.58 -24.84
N ALA A 79 -1.74 14.88 -24.34
CA ALA A 79 -0.88 15.92 -24.92
C ALA A 79 -0.41 15.63 -26.36
N VAL A 80 -0.53 14.40 -26.81
CA VAL A 80 -0.09 13.96 -28.13
C VAL A 80 -1.32 13.61 -28.97
N GLY A 81 -1.75 14.54 -29.78
CA GLY A 81 -2.83 14.31 -30.75
C GLY A 81 -4.26 14.57 -30.26
N GLY A 82 -4.45 14.97 -29.03
CA GLY A 82 -5.61 15.74 -28.55
C GLY A 82 -7.00 15.11 -28.59
N THR A 83 -7.15 13.77 -28.69
CA THR A 83 -8.49 13.16 -28.78
C THR A 83 -8.74 11.99 -27.83
N ALA A 84 -7.75 11.53 -27.09
CA ALA A 84 -7.91 10.43 -26.16
C ALA A 84 -8.05 10.93 -24.71
N PRO A 85 -9.10 10.55 -23.99
CA PRO A 85 -9.26 10.95 -22.61
C PRO A 85 -8.18 10.32 -21.72
N VAL A 86 -7.65 11.12 -20.80
CA VAL A 86 -6.63 10.73 -19.84
C VAL A 86 -7.15 11.06 -18.44
N LEU A 87 -7.02 10.11 -17.50
CA LEU A 87 -7.21 10.35 -16.09
C LEU A 87 -5.84 10.46 -15.42
N ASN A 88 -5.61 11.57 -14.72
CA ASN A 88 -4.43 11.76 -13.91
C ASN A 88 -4.82 11.77 -12.42
N VAL A 89 -4.12 10.95 -11.64
CA VAL A 89 -4.25 10.95 -10.17
C VAL A 89 -2.91 11.33 -9.59
N GLU A 90 -2.84 12.46 -8.91
CA GLU A 90 -1.67 12.86 -8.15
C GLU A 90 -1.88 12.55 -6.68
N VAL A 91 -0.99 11.74 -6.11
CA VAL A 91 -0.96 11.41 -4.68
C VAL A 91 0.15 12.20 -4.03
N GLY A 92 -0.19 13.06 -3.08
CA GLY A 92 0.78 13.77 -2.24
C GLY A 92 0.91 13.10 -0.88
N ILE A 93 2.11 12.69 -0.52
CA ILE A 93 2.44 12.16 0.82
C ILE A 93 3.26 13.21 1.56
N PRO A 94 2.84 13.66 2.76
CA PRO A 94 3.52 14.74 3.47
C PRO A 94 4.93 14.34 3.90
N ASN A 95 5.80 15.36 4.01
CA ASN A 95 7.14 15.20 4.52
C ASN A 95 7.14 14.54 5.91
N ALA A 96 8.14 13.72 6.18
CA ALA A 96 8.32 12.99 7.43
C ALA A 96 7.21 11.98 7.75
N THR A 97 6.51 11.48 6.73
CA THR A 97 5.62 10.34 6.88
C THR A 97 6.43 9.10 7.22
N VAL A 98 6.05 8.41 8.28
CA VAL A 98 6.71 7.20 8.74
C VAL A 98 5.84 5.99 8.40
N ILE A 99 6.41 5.07 7.65
CA ILE A 99 5.83 3.75 7.38
C ILE A 99 6.55 2.76 8.27
N THR A 100 5.87 2.22 9.26
CA THR A 100 6.39 1.16 10.12
C THR A 100 6.01 -0.17 9.50
N LEU A 101 7.00 -0.98 9.19
CA LEU A 101 6.83 -2.34 8.69
C LEU A 101 6.89 -3.35 9.83
N GLY A 102 7.66 -3.02 10.87
CA GLY A 102 7.78 -3.85 12.07
C GLY A 102 8.47 -5.18 11.80
N SER A 103 8.11 -6.17 12.58
CA SER A 103 8.63 -7.52 12.46
C SER A 103 7.80 -8.36 11.50
N VAL A 104 8.45 -9.34 10.89
CA VAL A 104 7.84 -10.37 10.07
C VAL A 104 7.91 -11.69 10.81
N ASP A 105 6.76 -12.32 10.97
CA ASP A 105 6.64 -13.66 11.52
C ASP A 105 6.34 -14.66 10.40
N ILE A 106 6.65 -15.92 10.66
CA ILE A 106 6.27 -17.04 9.80
C ILE A 106 5.30 -17.92 10.58
N ALA A 107 4.20 -18.30 9.96
CA ALA A 107 3.20 -19.16 10.55
C ALA A 107 2.69 -20.19 9.53
N ASN A 108 2.00 -21.22 10.00
CA ASN A 108 1.21 -22.04 9.11
C ASN A 108 -0.03 -21.27 8.65
N SER A 109 -0.38 -21.40 7.39
CA SER A 109 -1.58 -20.77 6.84
C SER A 109 -2.83 -21.57 7.22
N ASN A 110 -3.88 -20.89 7.65
CA ASN A 110 -5.22 -21.45 7.82
C ASN A 110 -6.12 -21.20 6.60
N ARG A 111 -5.52 -20.86 5.46
CA ARG A 111 -6.29 -20.59 4.24
C ARG A 111 -6.97 -21.84 3.67
N GLU A 112 -6.40 -23.01 3.90
CA GLU A 112 -6.93 -24.28 3.40
C GLU A 112 -8.08 -24.84 4.26
N GLY A 113 -8.63 -24.06 5.18
CA GLY A 113 -9.80 -24.42 5.94
C GLY A 113 -11.03 -24.69 5.04
N ALA A 114 -12.07 -25.29 5.61
CA ALA A 114 -13.32 -25.51 4.92
C ALA A 114 -13.91 -24.21 4.37
N ALA A 115 -14.67 -24.31 3.30
CA ALA A 115 -15.32 -23.13 2.70
C ALA A 115 -16.11 -22.34 3.75
N GLY A 116 -15.71 -21.10 4.01
CA GLY A 116 -16.29 -20.23 5.03
C GLY A 116 -15.40 -20.01 6.27
N ASP A 117 -14.29 -20.71 6.39
CA ASP A 117 -13.34 -20.44 7.47
C ASP A 117 -12.63 -19.09 7.22
N PRO A 118 -12.43 -18.30 8.27
CA PRO A 118 -11.72 -17.05 8.13
C PRO A 118 -10.24 -17.31 7.76
N TRP A 119 -9.75 -16.52 6.83
CA TRP A 119 -8.34 -16.52 6.48
C TRP A 119 -7.50 -16.05 7.66
N GLY A 120 -6.68 -16.92 8.18
CA GLY A 120 -5.84 -16.64 9.32
C GLY A 120 -4.56 -17.44 9.30
N VAL A 121 -3.91 -17.46 10.42
CA VAL A 121 -2.69 -18.22 10.65
C VAL A 121 -2.83 -19.06 11.92
N ASP A 122 -2.10 -20.18 11.94
CA ASP A 122 -2.01 -21.01 13.14
C ASP A 122 -1.11 -20.31 14.18
N ALA A 123 -1.72 -19.86 15.26
CA ALA A 123 -1.00 -19.21 16.35
C ALA A 123 -0.07 -20.18 17.12
N THR A 124 -0.30 -21.48 17.03
CA THR A 124 0.49 -22.50 17.76
C THR A 124 1.83 -22.75 17.09
N ASN A 125 1.87 -22.71 15.77
CA ASN A 125 3.06 -22.95 14.94
C ASN A 125 3.54 -21.67 14.27
N ARG A 126 3.82 -20.67 15.09
CA ARG A 126 4.28 -19.35 14.63
C ARG A 126 5.69 -19.09 15.14
N VAL A 127 6.56 -18.70 14.23
CA VAL A 127 7.91 -18.20 14.54
C VAL A 127 7.88 -16.68 14.47
N ASN A 128 8.06 -16.05 15.62
CA ASN A 128 8.00 -14.61 15.75
C ASN A 128 9.34 -13.95 15.41
N ASP A 129 9.29 -12.75 14.92
CA ASP A 129 10.43 -11.85 14.74
C ASP A 129 11.57 -12.45 13.89
N VAL A 130 11.24 -13.17 12.83
CA VAL A 130 12.24 -13.74 11.90
C VAL A 130 13.04 -12.63 11.23
N LEU A 131 12.37 -11.54 10.92
CA LEU A 131 12.93 -10.37 10.26
C LEU A 131 12.29 -9.13 10.87
N ASN A 132 13.09 -8.14 11.21
CA ASN A 132 12.61 -6.81 11.57
C ASN A 132 12.89 -5.86 10.40
N LEU A 133 11.83 -5.38 9.77
CA LEU A 133 11.92 -4.42 8.67
C LEU A 133 11.98 -2.97 9.15
N GLY A 134 11.75 -2.75 10.44
CA GLY A 134 11.84 -1.42 11.05
C GLY A 134 10.84 -0.44 10.47
N SER A 135 11.29 0.76 10.20
CA SER A 135 10.46 1.83 9.67
C SER A 135 11.18 2.59 8.55
N ILE A 136 10.38 3.14 7.66
CA ILE A 136 10.82 3.98 6.54
C ILE A 136 10.25 5.37 6.78
N THR A 137 11.12 6.38 6.78
CA THR A 137 10.70 7.78 6.80
C THR A 137 10.86 8.36 5.41
N LEU A 138 9.78 8.87 4.87
CA LEU A 138 9.74 9.48 3.54
C LEU A 138 9.88 10.99 3.64
N GLY A 139 10.65 11.58 2.75
CA GLY A 139 10.52 12.99 2.41
C GLY A 139 9.17 13.26 1.73
N ALA A 140 8.85 14.51 1.47
CA ALA A 140 7.63 14.84 0.73
C ALA A 140 7.61 14.09 -0.60
N THR A 141 6.56 13.30 -0.81
CA THR A 141 6.46 12.39 -1.96
C THR A 141 5.27 12.80 -2.81
N THR A 142 5.50 12.88 -4.10
CA THR A 142 4.45 13.05 -5.11
C THR A 142 4.48 11.85 -6.04
N LEU A 143 3.35 11.18 -6.18
CA LEU A 143 3.16 10.08 -7.11
C LEU A 143 2.09 10.48 -8.12
N ASN A 144 2.46 10.51 -9.39
CA ASN A 144 1.53 10.71 -10.49
C ASN A 144 1.19 9.38 -11.15
N ILE A 145 -0.09 9.10 -11.24
CA ILE A 145 -0.64 7.92 -11.91
C ILE A 145 -1.48 8.41 -13.07
N GLN A 146 -1.10 8.04 -14.29
CA GLN A 146 -1.90 8.33 -15.47
C GLN A 146 -2.54 7.05 -15.99
N LEU A 147 -3.84 7.10 -16.20
CA LEU A 147 -4.62 6.04 -16.81
C LEU A 147 -5.15 6.54 -18.13
N ALA A 148 -4.76 5.90 -19.21
CA ALA A 148 -5.16 6.29 -20.56
C ALA A 148 -5.44 5.07 -21.43
N ASN A 149 -6.37 5.23 -22.35
CA ASN A 149 -6.55 4.29 -23.42
C ASN A 149 -5.84 4.85 -24.63
N GLU A 150 -4.49 4.63 -24.69
CA GLU A 150 -3.63 5.08 -25.80
C GLU A 150 -3.86 6.54 -26.32
N PRO A 151 -2.84 7.29 -26.57
CA PRO A 151 -1.66 7.02 -27.40
C PRO A 151 -0.31 7.16 -26.70
N GLN A 152 -0.27 7.07 -25.39
CA GLN A 152 1.00 7.18 -24.67
C GLN A 152 1.79 5.85 -24.61
N GLY A 153 1.27 4.81 -25.23
CA GLY A 153 1.91 3.51 -25.32
C GLY A 153 1.61 2.59 -24.15
N ASP A 154 1.34 3.14 -22.98
CA ASP A 154 1.07 2.38 -21.75
C ASP A 154 -0.28 2.73 -21.16
N MET A 155 -1.04 1.73 -20.78
CA MET A 155 -2.34 1.89 -20.11
C MET A 155 -2.20 2.57 -18.75
N ILE A 156 -1.05 2.40 -18.10
CA ILE A 156 -0.72 2.98 -16.81
C ILE A 156 0.70 3.55 -16.89
N ALA A 157 0.85 4.83 -16.60
CA ALA A 157 2.15 5.47 -16.41
C ALA A 157 2.29 5.94 -14.96
N LEU A 158 3.42 5.65 -14.33
CA LEU A 158 3.75 6.04 -12.96
C LEU A 158 4.97 6.96 -12.95
N ASN A 159 4.87 8.07 -12.22
CA ASN A 159 5.99 8.96 -11.97
C ASN A 159 6.03 9.32 -10.49
N THR A 160 7.18 9.14 -9.85
CA THR A 160 7.34 9.36 -8.41
C THR A 160 8.51 10.29 -8.15
N THR A 161 8.28 11.31 -7.32
CA THR A 161 9.32 12.21 -6.82
C THR A 161 9.31 12.19 -5.29
N ILE A 162 10.47 11.95 -4.68
CA ILE A 162 10.67 11.98 -3.23
C ILE A 162 11.70 13.05 -2.90
N THR A 163 11.25 14.15 -2.32
CA THR A 163 12.12 15.25 -1.90
C THR A 163 12.79 14.90 -0.59
N ASN A 164 14.12 15.09 -0.51
CA ASN A 164 14.97 14.72 0.64
C ASN A 164 15.11 13.22 0.91
N GLY A 165 14.69 12.38 -0.03
CA GLY A 165 15.00 10.96 -0.03
C GLY A 165 14.20 10.11 0.94
N VAL A 166 14.77 8.96 1.27
CA VAL A 166 14.17 7.91 2.11
C VAL A 166 15.17 7.52 3.17
N SER A 167 14.71 7.40 4.41
CA SER A 167 15.51 6.88 5.53
C SER A 167 14.90 5.59 6.05
N ILE A 168 15.75 4.58 6.28
CA ILE A 168 15.33 3.29 6.84
C ILE A 168 16.00 3.14 8.20
N SER A 169 15.19 2.83 9.23
CA SER A 169 15.64 2.69 10.61
C SER A 169 15.25 1.34 11.18
N ASN A 170 16.10 0.78 12.05
CA ASN A 170 15.83 -0.45 12.82
C ASN A 170 15.64 -1.71 11.96
N PHE A 171 16.26 -1.75 10.79
CA PHE A 171 16.31 -2.98 10.00
C PHE A 171 17.24 -3.99 10.67
N ALA A 172 16.77 -5.21 10.90
CA ALA A 172 17.54 -6.29 11.47
C ALA A 172 17.08 -7.66 10.96
N LEU A 173 18.05 -8.56 10.82
CA LEU A 173 17.81 -9.98 10.62
C LEU A 173 18.01 -10.69 11.97
N ASN A 174 16.98 -11.39 12.45
CA ASN A 174 17.08 -12.14 13.68
C ASN A 174 17.16 -13.63 13.36
N ASP A 175 18.17 -14.29 13.92
CA ASP A 175 18.22 -15.75 13.91
C ASP A 175 17.37 -16.26 15.09
N ALA A 176 16.10 -16.60 14.77
CA ALA A 176 15.16 -17.12 15.75
C ALA A 176 15.37 -18.60 16.09
N GLY A 177 16.38 -19.23 15.52
CA GLY A 177 16.65 -20.67 15.64
C GLY A 177 17.99 -21.01 16.28
N GLY A 178 18.70 -20.03 16.77
CA GLY A 178 20.02 -20.22 17.41
C GLY A 178 19.94 -20.77 18.81
#